data_666259848b08f3d7f9b7f1c837f46c65
#
_entry.id   666259848b08f3d7f9b7f1c837f46c65
#
_cell.length_a   1.000
_cell.length_b   1.000
_cell.length_c   1.000
_cell.angle_alpha   90.00
_cell.angle_beta   90.00
_cell.angle_gamma   90.00
#
_symmetry.space_group_name_H-M   'P 1'
#
loop_
_entity.id
_entity.type
_entity.pdbx_description
1 polymer ?
#
loop_
_entity_poly.entity_id
_entity_poly.type
_entity_poly.pdbx_seq_one_letter_code
_entity_poly.pdbx_strand_id
1 'polypeptide(L)'
;MKDIAGMPEEPDVWFTQEEREADQVFYDAEKLKAYIKGQYRFCEYGIWALVRKTDGRIIGKAGLSNAKEREAVRADVPEEELELGYHVFHPYRRQGYAEEACRAILDYAKNELDCPVCACAAGENTASIRLLRKLKVTYFTVCNM
;
A
#
# COMPACT_ATOMS: atom_id res chain seq x y z
N MET A 1 -12.15 -5.83 10.16
CA MET A 1 -10.80 -6.01 9.54
C MET A 1 -10.01 -7.03 10.35
N LYS A 2 -9.32 -7.92 9.67
CA LYS A 2 -8.47 -8.90 10.37
C LYS A 2 -7.16 -8.26 10.80
N ASP A 3 -6.68 -8.66 11.97
CA ASP A 3 -5.39 -8.26 12.51
C ASP A 3 -4.28 -8.91 11.67
N ILE A 4 -3.33 -8.12 11.21
CA ILE A 4 -2.18 -8.61 10.44
C ILE A 4 -0.91 -8.74 11.29
N ALA A 5 -0.97 -8.35 12.57
CA ALA A 5 0.16 -8.55 13.48
C ALA A 5 0.43 -10.05 13.66
N GLY A 6 1.69 -10.42 13.75
CA GLY A 6 2.08 -11.82 13.90
C GLY A 6 2.31 -12.55 12.58
N MET A 7 2.04 -11.92 11.43
CA MET A 7 2.44 -12.48 10.15
C MET A 7 3.96 -12.43 10.02
N PRO A 8 4.57 -13.43 9.37
CA PRO A 8 6.00 -13.40 9.15
C PRO A 8 6.41 -12.20 8.31
N GLU A 9 7.43 -11.50 8.73
CA GLU A 9 8.00 -10.42 7.93
C GLU A 9 8.65 -11.04 6.68
N GLU A 10 8.26 -10.55 5.52
CA GLU A 10 8.80 -11.02 4.25
C GLU A 10 9.73 -9.96 3.66
N PRO A 11 11.03 -10.26 3.52
CA PRO A 11 11.94 -9.29 2.94
C PRO A 11 11.58 -8.99 1.49
N ASP A 12 11.57 -7.71 1.15
CA ASP A 12 11.31 -7.27 -0.22
C ASP A 12 12.43 -6.32 -0.65
N VAL A 13 13.19 -6.74 -1.67
CA VAL A 13 14.34 -6.00 -2.16
C VAL A 13 13.96 -4.66 -2.83
N TRP A 14 12.68 -4.49 -3.15
CA TRP A 14 12.18 -3.28 -3.80
C TRP A 14 11.89 -2.15 -2.83
N PHE A 15 11.85 -2.44 -1.52
CA PHE A 15 11.57 -1.44 -0.50
C PHE A 15 12.84 -0.78 0.00
N THR A 16 12.77 0.52 0.25
CA THR A 16 13.84 1.27 0.89
C THR A 16 13.89 0.92 2.39
N GLN A 17 14.99 1.29 3.04
CA GLN A 17 15.11 1.11 4.49
C GLN A 17 14.00 1.87 5.24
N GLU A 18 13.70 3.09 4.82
CA GLU A 18 12.63 3.90 5.41
C GLU A 18 11.26 3.21 5.27
N GLU A 19 10.98 2.65 4.10
CA GLU A 19 9.73 1.94 3.87
C GLU A 19 9.62 0.69 4.72
N ARG A 20 10.73 -0.05 4.91
CA ARG A 20 10.75 -1.24 5.77
C ARG A 20 10.51 -0.89 7.23
N GLU A 21 11.11 0.20 7.72
CA GLU A 21 10.90 0.67 9.09
C GLU A 21 9.45 1.11 9.31
N ALA A 22 8.88 1.85 8.37
CA ALA A 22 7.48 2.24 8.44
C ALA A 22 6.54 1.03 8.42
N ASP A 23 6.92 -0.02 7.68
CA ASP A 23 6.13 -1.24 7.54
C ASP A 23 6.09 -2.08 8.81
N GLN A 24 7.07 -1.93 9.69
CA GLN A 24 7.14 -2.69 10.94
C GLN A 24 5.90 -2.52 11.83
N VAL A 25 5.20 -1.41 11.72
CA VAL A 25 3.97 -1.18 12.48
C VAL A 25 2.94 -2.29 12.28
N PHE A 26 2.93 -2.92 11.11
CA PHE A 26 1.96 -3.96 10.78
C PHE A 26 2.32 -5.34 11.33
N TYR A 27 3.51 -5.47 11.90
CA TYR A 27 3.99 -6.73 12.49
C TYR A 27 4.10 -6.67 14.02
N ASP A 28 3.75 -5.54 14.61
CA ASP A 28 3.71 -5.34 16.06
C ASP A 28 2.27 -5.07 16.48
N ALA A 29 1.72 -5.93 17.34
CA ALA A 29 0.31 -5.86 17.73
C ALA A 29 -0.06 -4.53 18.40
N GLU A 30 0.79 -4.00 19.26
CA GLU A 30 0.51 -2.73 19.95
C GLU A 30 0.56 -1.55 18.98
N LYS A 31 1.56 -1.51 18.11
CA LYS A 31 1.68 -0.48 17.09
C LYS A 31 0.55 -0.55 16.07
N LEU A 32 0.12 -1.75 15.70
CA LEU A 32 -0.99 -1.93 14.78
C LEU A 32 -2.31 -1.43 15.39
N LYS A 33 -2.57 -1.72 16.65
CA LYS A 33 -3.76 -1.21 17.34
C LYS A 33 -3.78 0.32 17.38
N ALA A 34 -2.63 0.93 17.68
CA ALA A 34 -2.51 2.39 17.69
C ALA A 34 -2.74 2.98 16.30
N TYR A 35 -2.18 2.35 15.25
CA TYR A 35 -2.39 2.76 13.86
C TYR A 35 -3.87 2.70 13.47
N ILE A 36 -4.53 1.59 13.74
CA ILE A 36 -5.95 1.41 13.41
C ILE A 36 -6.78 2.48 14.12
N LYS A 37 -6.57 2.65 15.41
CA LYS A 37 -7.31 3.62 16.20
C LYS A 37 -7.14 5.05 15.70
N GLY A 38 -5.91 5.44 15.37
CA GLY A 38 -5.62 6.79 14.88
C GLY A 38 -6.06 6.99 13.44
N GLN A 39 -5.66 6.10 12.54
CA GLN A 39 -5.87 6.25 11.11
C GLN A 39 -7.35 6.15 10.72
N TYR A 40 -8.03 5.10 11.15
CA TYR A 40 -9.42 4.87 10.74
C TYR A 40 -10.43 5.74 11.47
N ARG A 41 -10.05 6.28 12.60
CA ARG A 41 -10.92 7.20 13.35
C ARG A 41 -10.92 8.61 12.77
N PHE A 42 -9.77 9.08 12.33
CA PHE A 42 -9.59 10.46 11.86
C PHE A 42 -9.51 10.59 10.34
N CYS A 43 -9.24 9.50 9.65
CA CYS A 43 -9.14 9.47 8.19
C CYS A 43 -10.04 8.37 7.66
N GLU A 44 -10.64 8.63 6.51
CA GLU A 44 -11.51 7.64 5.87
C GLU A 44 -10.71 6.66 4.99
N TYR A 45 -9.40 6.64 5.14
CA TYR A 45 -8.52 5.74 4.39
C TYR A 45 -7.40 5.22 5.29
N GLY A 46 -6.73 4.20 4.84
CA GLY A 46 -5.60 3.59 5.53
C GLY A 46 -5.14 2.35 4.78
N ILE A 47 -4.37 1.52 5.46
CA ILE A 47 -3.86 0.27 4.91
C ILE A 47 -4.74 -0.88 5.41
N TRP A 48 -5.25 -1.68 4.48
CA TRP A 48 -6.13 -2.81 4.78
C TRP A 48 -5.41 -4.13 4.54
N ALA A 49 -5.74 -5.13 5.36
CA ALA A 49 -5.30 -6.50 5.11
C ALA A 49 -6.05 -7.06 3.90
N LEU A 50 -5.34 -7.77 3.03
CA LEU A 50 -5.93 -8.49 1.91
C LEU A 50 -6.26 -9.90 2.38
N VAL A 51 -7.54 -10.24 2.38
CA VAL A 51 -8.02 -11.55 2.85
C VAL A 51 -8.55 -12.34 1.66
N ARG A 52 -7.97 -13.50 1.43
CA ARG A 52 -8.43 -14.38 0.34
C ARG A 52 -9.75 -15.01 0.73
N LYS A 53 -10.76 -14.84 -0.11
CA LYS A 53 -12.13 -15.30 0.20
C LYS A 53 -12.26 -16.81 0.33
N THR A 54 -11.47 -17.56 -0.44
CA THR A 54 -11.59 -19.02 -0.49
C THR A 54 -11.20 -19.71 0.82
N ASP A 55 -10.26 -19.16 1.57
CA ASP A 55 -9.76 -19.79 2.80
C ASP A 55 -9.61 -18.83 3.98
N GLY A 56 -9.90 -17.54 3.79
CA GLY A 56 -9.79 -16.54 4.83
C GLY A 56 -8.36 -16.18 5.23
N ARG A 57 -7.36 -16.58 4.45
CA ARG A 57 -5.95 -16.26 4.74
C ARG A 57 -5.65 -14.81 4.41
N ILE A 58 -4.80 -14.20 5.23
CA ILE A 58 -4.24 -12.88 4.93
C ILE A 58 -3.07 -13.10 3.98
N ILE A 59 -3.15 -12.52 2.78
CA ILE A 59 -2.18 -12.73 1.71
C ILE A 59 -1.34 -11.50 1.40
N GLY A 60 -1.59 -10.40 2.08
CA GLY A 60 -0.86 -9.16 1.88
C GLY A 60 -1.61 -7.98 2.46
N LYS A 61 -1.23 -6.80 2.01
CA LYS A 61 -1.89 -5.55 2.40
C LYS A 61 -1.90 -4.58 1.22
N ALA A 62 -2.85 -3.66 1.23
CA ALA A 62 -2.93 -2.59 0.26
C ALA A 62 -3.72 -1.44 0.83
N GLY A 63 -3.50 -0.24 0.37
CA GLY A 63 -4.23 0.90 0.88
C GLY A 63 -3.74 2.24 0.37
N LEU A 64 -4.13 3.27 1.09
CA LEU A 64 -3.85 4.65 0.79
C LEU A 64 -3.19 5.33 1.98
N SER A 65 -2.25 6.22 1.68
CA SER A 65 -1.61 7.07 2.68
C SER A 65 -1.45 8.48 2.09
N ASN A 66 -1.07 9.44 2.91
CA ASN A 66 -0.85 10.79 2.42
C ASN A 66 0.47 10.84 1.63
N ALA A 67 0.39 11.17 0.34
CA ALA A 67 1.56 11.21 -0.53
C ALA A 67 2.61 12.25 -0.09
N LYS A 68 2.20 13.33 0.55
CA LYS A 68 3.11 14.35 1.07
C LYS A 68 4.03 13.86 2.18
N GLU A 69 3.67 12.78 2.85
CA GLU A 69 4.51 12.18 3.87
C GLU A 69 5.72 11.45 3.28
N ARG A 70 5.66 11.09 1.98
CA ARG A 70 6.78 10.47 1.30
C ARG A 70 7.74 11.53 0.78
N GLU A 71 8.96 11.54 1.29
CA GLU A 71 9.98 12.52 0.94
C GLU A 71 10.30 12.55 -0.56
N ALA A 72 10.32 11.39 -1.22
CA ALA A 72 10.67 11.26 -2.63
C ALA A 72 9.73 12.01 -3.58
N VAL A 73 8.48 12.25 -3.18
CA VAL A 73 7.49 12.91 -4.04
C VAL A 73 6.97 14.20 -3.46
N ARG A 74 7.43 14.59 -2.28
CA ARG A 74 6.88 15.71 -1.51
C ARG A 74 6.85 17.03 -2.26
N ALA A 75 7.86 17.32 -3.09
CA ALA A 75 7.96 18.58 -3.82
C ALA A 75 7.00 18.66 -5.00
N ASP A 76 6.65 17.52 -5.59
CA ASP A 76 5.94 17.44 -6.86
C ASP A 76 4.45 17.07 -6.72
N VAL A 77 3.98 16.82 -5.51
CA VAL A 77 2.65 16.27 -5.25
C VAL A 77 1.77 17.30 -4.54
N PRO A 78 0.52 17.51 -5.00
CA PRO A 78 -0.44 18.36 -4.27
C PRO A 78 -0.71 17.81 -2.87
N GLU A 79 -1.05 18.70 -1.95
CA GLU A 79 -1.28 18.33 -0.54
C GLU A 79 -2.41 17.30 -0.35
N GLU A 80 -3.38 17.31 -1.23
CA GLU A 80 -4.55 16.43 -1.13
C GLU A 80 -4.37 15.09 -1.81
N GLU A 81 -3.20 14.84 -2.44
CA GLU A 81 -2.99 13.61 -3.17
C GLU A 81 -2.66 12.45 -2.23
N LEU A 82 -3.27 11.30 -2.53
CA LEU A 82 -3.04 10.07 -1.78
C LEU A 82 -2.07 9.16 -2.52
N GLU A 83 -1.35 8.34 -1.77
CA GLU A 83 -0.43 7.35 -2.32
C GLU A 83 -1.02 5.96 -2.19
N LEU A 84 -1.13 5.26 -3.32
CA LEU A 84 -1.50 3.85 -3.36
C LEU A 84 -0.29 3.00 -3.01
N GLY A 85 -0.43 2.13 -2.03
CA GLY A 85 0.59 1.14 -1.67
C GLY A 85 0.00 -0.25 -1.65
N TYR A 86 0.78 -1.25 -2.01
CA TYR A 86 0.35 -2.64 -1.96
C TYR A 86 1.54 -3.57 -1.83
N HIS A 87 1.30 -4.69 -1.16
CA HIS A 87 2.29 -5.76 -1.01
C HIS A 87 1.54 -7.08 -0.90
N VAL A 88 1.73 -7.95 -1.87
CA VAL A 88 1.21 -9.32 -1.84
C VAL A 88 2.36 -10.25 -1.48
N PHE A 89 2.18 -11.09 -0.48
CA PHE A 89 3.22 -12.00 -0.03
C PHE A 89 3.62 -12.97 -1.14
N HIS A 90 4.90 -13.30 -1.20
CA HIS A 90 5.50 -14.03 -2.31
C HIS A 90 4.71 -15.26 -2.77
N PRO A 91 4.23 -16.16 -1.87
CA PRO A 91 3.51 -17.35 -2.32
C PRO A 91 2.20 -17.07 -3.05
N TYR A 92 1.65 -15.87 -2.93
CA TYR A 92 0.35 -15.50 -3.48
C TYR A 92 0.46 -14.57 -4.69
N ARG A 93 1.66 -14.28 -5.16
CA ARG A 93 1.90 -13.40 -6.30
C ARG A 93 1.52 -14.05 -7.62
N ARG A 94 1.35 -13.23 -8.66
CA ARG A 94 1.03 -13.63 -10.03
C ARG A 94 -0.34 -14.30 -10.18
N GLN A 95 -1.28 -13.96 -9.32
CA GLN A 95 -2.65 -14.50 -9.35
C GLN A 95 -3.71 -13.42 -9.52
N GLY A 96 -3.29 -12.16 -9.77
CA GLY A 96 -4.19 -11.04 -9.98
C GLY A 96 -4.71 -10.37 -8.71
N TYR A 97 -4.25 -10.75 -7.56
CA TYR A 97 -4.74 -10.18 -6.29
C TYR A 97 -4.39 -8.72 -6.12
N ALA A 98 -3.19 -8.31 -6.49
CA ALA A 98 -2.78 -6.91 -6.39
C ALA A 98 -3.63 -6.02 -7.30
N GLU A 99 -3.88 -6.46 -8.54
CA GLU A 99 -4.70 -5.72 -9.47
C GLU A 99 -6.13 -5.58 -8.96
N GLU A 100 -6.72 -6.66 -8.49
CA GLU A 100 -8.09 -6.66 -7.95
C GLU A 100 -8.22 -5.70 -6.77
N ALA A 101 -7.29 -5.77 -5.82
CA ALA A 101 -7.28 -4.91 -4.65
C ALA A 101 -7.08 -3.44 -5.04
N CYS A 102 -6.13 -3.16 -5.92
CA CYS A 102 -5.85 -1.79 -6.34
C CYS A 102 -7.02 -1.17 -7.09
N ARG A 103 -7.70 -1.93 -7.95
CA ARG A 103 -8.90 -1.42 -8.63
C ARG A 103 -9.99 -1.02 -7.65
N ALA A 104 -10.23 -1.84 -6.64
CA ALA A 104 -11.22 -1.53 -5.61
C ALA A 104 -10.85 -0.28 -4.82
N ILE A 105 -9.58 -0.15 -4.46
CA ILE A 105 -9.08 1.01 -3.71
C ILE A 105 -9.16 2.29 -4.55
N LEU A 106 -8.81 2.21 -5.83
CA LEU A 106 -8.90 3.36 -6.74
C LEU A 106 -10.35 3.80 -6.96
N ASP A 107 -11.29 2.86 -7.06
CA ASP A 107 -12.71 3.18 -7.15
C ASP A 107 -13.19 3.86 -5.87
N TYR A 108 -12.75 3.38 -4.73
CA TYR A 108 -13.07 4.00 -3.44
C TYR A 108 -12.52 5.43 -3.34
N ALA A 109 -11.28 5.64 -3.74
CA ALA A 109 -10.66 6.97 -3.73
C ALA A 109 -11.40 7.96 -4.63
N LYS A 110 -11.83 7.50 -5.80
CA LYS A 110 -12.55 8.33 -6.76
C LYS A 110 -13.96 8.63 -6.31
N ASN A 111 -14.70 7.61 -5.86
CA ASN A 111 -16.14 7.73 -5.62
C ASN A 111 -16.49 8.20 -4.22
N GLU A 112 -15.68 7.82 -3.22
CA GLU A 112 -15.98 8.13 -1.82
C GLU A 112 -15.10 9.25 -1.26
N LEU A 113 -13.84 9.34 -1.67
CA LEU A 113 -12.90 10.34 -1.16
C LEU A 113 -12.73 11.54 -2.09
N ASP A 114 -13.00 11.35 -3.37
CA ASP A 114 -12.80 12.35 -4.42
C ASP A 114 -11.39 12.97 -4.37
N CYS A 115 -10.39 12.12 -4.19
CA CYS A 115 -8.98 12.52 -4.10
C CYS A 115 -8.16 11.89 -5.21
N PRO A 116 -7.21 12.63 -5.78
CA PRO A 116 -6.28 12.06 -6.75
C PRO A 116 -5.32 11.08 -6.07
N VAL A 117 -4.85 10.09 -6.82
CA VAL A 117 -3.98 9.03 -6.31
C VAL A 117 -2.72 8.93 -7.17
N CYS A 118 -1.58 8.85 -6.52
CA CYS A 118 -0.31 8.52 -7.16
C CYS A 118 0.28 7.26 -6.51
N ALA A 119 1.41 6.81 -7.02
CA ALA A 119 2.13 5.67 -6.45
C ALA A 119 3.63 5.84 -6.63
N CYS A 120 4.41 5.08 -5.88
CA CYS A 120 5.86 5.00 -6.02
C CYS A 120 6.27 3.56 -6.24
N ALA A 121 7.27 3.35 -7.07
CA ALA A 121 7.84 2.02 -7.32
C ALA A 121 9.33 2.14 -7.51
N ALA A 122 10.09 1.13 -7.06
CA ALA A 122 11.51 1.05 -7.38
C ALA A 122 11.66 0.89 -8.89
N GLY A 123 12.66 1.56 -9.47
CA GLY A 123 12.87 1.54 -10.92
C GLY A 123 13.07 0.15 -11.50
N GLU A 124 13.61 -0.78 -10.71
CA GLU A 124 13.83 -2.17 -11.09
C GLU A 124 12.58 -3.05 -10.90
N ASN A 125 11.57 -2.58 -10.20
CA ASN A 125 10.35 -3.36 -9.94
C ASN A 125 9.40 -3.28 -11.15
N THR A 126 9.73 -4.03 -12.18
CA THR A 126 9.00 -4.01 -13.45
C THR A 126 7.56 -4.49 -13.31
N ALA A 127 7.30 -5.45 -12.43
CA ALA A 127 5.95 -5.96 -12.20
C ALA A 127 5.04 -4.86 -11.62
N SER A 128 5.53 -4.11 -10.66
CA SER A 128 4.78 -2.98 -10.09
C SER A 128 4.54 -1.89 -11.12
N ILE A 129 5.56 -1.52 -11.89
CA ILE A 129 5.44 -0.49 -12.93
C ILE A 129 4.41 -0.91 -13.98
N ARG A 130 4.42 -2.17 -14.41
CA ARG A 130 3.41 -2.69 -15.36
C ARG A 130 2.01 -2.57 -14.82
N LEU A 131 1.83 -2.92 -13.55
CA LEU A 131 0.52 -2.83 -12.90
C LEU A 131 0.04 -1.39 -12.82
N LEU A 132 0.89 -0.46 -12.40
CA LEU A 132 0.54 0.96 -12.31
C LEU A 132 0.18 1.55 -13.67
N ARG A 133 0.89 1.17 -14.72
CA ARG A 133 0.56 1.57 -16.10
C ARG A 133 -0.80 1.01 -16.53
N LYS A 134 -1.06 -0.24 -16.23
CA LYS A 134 -2.33 -0.89 -16.55
C LYS A 134 -3.51 -0.22 -15.83
N LEU A 135 -3.29 0.19 -14.59
CA LEU A 135 -4.30 0.89 -13.77
C LEU A 135 -4.41 2.38 -14.12
N LYS A 136 -3.51 2.90 -14.95
CA LYS A 136 -3.45 4.32 -15.33
C LYS A 136 -3.24 5.25 -14.14
N VAL A 137 -2.44 4.81 -13.18
CA VAL A 137 -2.07 5.60 -12.01
C VAL A 137 -0.79 6.37 -12.30
N THR A 138 -0.75 7.65 -11.96
CA THR A 138 0.48 8.44 -12.00
C THR A 138 1.46 7.85 -11.00
N TYR A 139 2.69 7.56 -11.43
CA TYR A 139 3.69 6.97 -10.54
C TYR A 139 5.05 7.65 -10.64
N PHE A 140 5.81 7.55 -9.56
CA PHE A 140 7.17 8.05 -9.45
C PHE A 140 8.10 6.85 -9.21
N THR A 141 9.26 6.86 -9.85
CA THR A 141 10.27 5.84 -9.58
C THR A 141 11.24 6.35 -8.53
N VAL A 142 11.64 5.46 -7.62
CA VAL A 142 12.58 5.78 -6.56
C VAL A 142 13.79 4.86 -6.64
N CYS A 143 14.94 5.38 -6.19
CA CYS A 143 16.15 4.55 -6.09
C CYS A 143 16.05 3.72 -4.82
N ASN A 144 16.30 2.43 -4.97
CA ASN A 144 16.33 1.51 -3.84
C ASN A 144 17.75 1.52 -3.26
N MET A 145 17.91 2.15 -2.13
CA MET A 145 19.21 2.25 -1.46
C MET A 145 19.30 1.31 -0.27
#